data_278274f2529187ab5e568a4bf54a6a84
#
_entry.id   278274f2529187ab5e568a4bf54a6a84
#
_cell.length_a   1.000
_cell.length_b   1.000
_cell.length_c   1.000
_cell.angle_alpha   90.00
_cell.angle_beta   90.00
_cell.angle_gamma   90.00
#
_symmetry.space_group_name_H-M   'P 1'
#
loop_
_entity.id
_entity.type
_entity.pdbx_description
1 polymer ?
#
loop_
_entity_poly.entity_id
_entity_poly.type
_entity_poly.pdbx_seq_one_letter_code
_entity_poly.pdbx_strand_id
1 'polypeptide(L)'
;ACLPYEFEACDHPCQVPGTVAEQCPTTCADGTPITDTEIVRPKSKPYECPAGDWKCIAQELYKYGPMAVTFGPVCDDFYGHKHGVYEQPKDGKPLGLHATKIIGWGFEGDDEETGKGGKPYWIMINSWQNWGDHGVGRIGVGEMSIEGEATAVKM
;
A
#
# COMPACT_ATOMS: atom_id res chain seq x y z
N ALA A 1 21.69 -8.44 -3.79
CA ALA A 1 20.31 -8.81 -4.19
C ALA A 1 20.37 -9.54 -5.52
N CYS A 2 19.56 -10.60 -5.68
CA CYS A 2 19.55 -11.42 -6.90
C CYS A 2 19.16 -10.57 -8.12
N LEU A 3 18.08 -9.79 -7.99
CA LEU A 3 17.62 -8.84 -9.00
C LEU A 3 17.57 -7.45 -8.38
N PRO A 4 18.59 -6.60 -8.59
CA PRO A 4 18.53 -5.22 -8.14
C PRO A 4 17.48 -4.46 -8.93
N TYR A 5 16.91 -3.42 -8.31
CA TYR A 5 16.01 -2.51 -8.99
C TYR A 5 16.82 -1.63 -9.96
N GLU A 6 16.50 -1.70 -11.24
CA GLU A 6 17.29 -1.10 -12.33
C GLU A 6 16.87 0.33 -12.70
N PHE A 7 15.74 0.80 -12.16
CA PHE A 7 15.22 2.12 -12.50
C PHE A 7 15.70 3.16 -11.50
N GLU A 8 16.05 4.33 -12.00
CA GLU A 8 16.36 5.49 -11.15
C GLU A 8 15.11 5.96 -10.41
N ALA A 9 15.31 6.48 -9.20
CA ALA A 9 14.23 7.11 -8.44
C ALA A 9 13.72 8.34 -9.18
N CYS A 10 12.42 8.52 -9.24
CA CYS A 10 11.79 9.65 -9.88
C CYS A 10 10.66 10.22 -9.02
N ASP A 11 10.39 11.50 -9.18
CA ASP A 11 9.23 12.13 -8.56
C ASP A 11 7.95 11.73 -9.33
N HIS A 12 6.92 11.40 -8.59
CA HIS A 12 5.65 11.03 -9.20
C HIS A 12 4.88 12.28 -9.70
N PRO A 13 4.25 12.21 -10.90
CA PRO A 13 4.18 11.08 -11.83
C PRO A 13 5.46 10.91 -12.66
N CYS A 14 6.05 9.73 -12.56
CA CYS A 14 7.20 9.38 -13.37
C CYS A 14 6.84 9.24 -14.85
N GLN A 15 7.56 9.93 -15.71
CA GLN A 15 7.49 9.74 -17.15
C GLN A 15 8.60 8.79 -17.62
N VAL A 16 8.58 7.57 -17.13
CA VAL A 16 9.50 6.54 -17.60
C VAL A 16 8.82 5.78 -18.73
N PRO A 17 9.46 5.61 -19.90
CA PRO A 17 8.95 4.71 -20.92
C PRO A 17 8.77 3.32 -20.30
N GLY A 18 7.53 2.82 -20.26
CA GLY A 18 7.25 1.51 -19.71
C GLY A 18 7.90 0.43 -20.56
N THR A 19 9.00 -0.12 -20.09
CA THR A 19 9.50 -1.40 -20.57
C THR A 19 8.83 -2.49 -19.74
N VAL A 20 7.90 -3.19 -20.33
CA VAL A 20 7.37 -4.42 -19.74
C VAL A 20 8.42 -5.50 -19.96
N ALA A 21 8.87 -6.15 -18.88
CA ALA A 21 9.72 -7.33 -18.99
C ALA A 21 8.96 -8.41 -19.79
N GLU A 22 9.44 -8.76 -20.96
CA GLU A 22 8.78 -9.75 -21.84
C GLU A 22 8.84 -11.17 -21.24
N GLN A 23 9.81 -11.44 -20.38
CA GLN A 23 9.99 -12.74 -19.71
C GLN A 23 10.52 -12.57 -18.29
N CYS A 24 10.06 -13.44 -17.37
CA CYS A 24 10.66 -13.50 -16.05
C CYS A 24 12.13 -13.95 -16.15
N PRO A 25 13.06 -13.26 -15.46
CA PRO A 25 14.45 -13.67 -15.45
C PRO A 25 14.61 -15.06 -14.78
N THR A 26 15.53 -15.85 -15.31
CA THR A 26 15.87 -17.19 -14.78
C THR A 26 17.22 -17.17 -14.02
N THR A 27 17.93 -16.06 -14.10
CA THR A 27 19.23 -15.83 -13.47
C THR A 27 19.26 -14.53 -12.72
N CYS A 28 20.04 -14.47 -11.66
CA CYS A 28 20.36 -13.24 -10.93
C CYS A 28 21.25 -12.32 -11.78
N ALA A 29 21.46 -11.07 -11.38
CA ALA A 29 22.28 -10.10 -12.08
C ALA A 29 23.76 -10.52 -12.21
N ASP A 30 24.26 -11.37 -11.31
CA ASP A 30 25.61 -11.95 -11.37
C ASP A 30 25.73 -13.21 -12.26
N GLY A 31 24.63 -13.60 -12.92
CA GLY A 31 24.56 -14.76 -13.81
C GLY A 31 24.26 -16.08 -13.08
N THR A 32 24.12 -16.09 -11.76
CA THR A 32 23.73 -17.32 -11.05
C THR A 32 22.28 -17.67 -11.30
N PRO A 33 21.91 -18.97 -11.44
CA PRO A 33 20.51 -19.35 -11.59
C PRO A 33 19.67 -18.96 -10.37
N ILE A 34 18.46 -18.45 -10.60
CA ILE A 34 17.47 -18.24 -9.52
C ILE A 34 17.04 -19.60 -9.03
N THR A 35 17.31 -19.87 -7.75
CA THR A 35 16.98 -21.14 -7.09
C THR A 35 15.67 -21.02 -6.33
N ASP A 36 15.06 -22.17 -5.97
CA ASP A 36 13.84 -22.20 -5.15
C ASP A 36 14.02 -21.57 -3.75
N THR A 37 15.26 -21.46 -3.26
CA THR A 37 15.57 -20.81 -1.98
C THR A 37 15.45 -19.30 -2.02
N GLU A 38 15.50 -18.68 -3.21
CA GLU A 38 15.36 -17.24 -3.42
C GLU A 38 13.93 -16.84 -3.78
N ILE A 39 13.08 -17.81 -4.05
CA ILE A 39 11.66 -17.60 -4.37
C ILE A 39 10.84 -17.77 -3.11
N VAL A 40 10.29 -16.67 -2.62
CA VAL A 40 9.33 -16.70 -1.54
C VAL A 40 7.96 -17.11 -2.08
N ARG A 41 7.47 -18.27 -1.63
CA ARG A 41 6.17 -18.79 -2.03
C ARG A 41 5.17 -18.67 -0.90
N PRO A 42 4.00 -18.06 -1.13
CA PRO A 42 2.96 -18.00 -0.11
C PRO A 42 2.38 -19.40 0.18
N LYS A 43 1.96 -19.63 1.42
CA LYS A 43 1.30 -20.86 1.87
C LYS A 43 -0.18 -20.94 1.46
N SER A 44 -0.75 -19.82 1.03
CA SER A 44 -2.13 -19.78 0.57
C SER A 44 -2.22 -19.18 -0.83
N LYS A 45 -3.34 -19.42 -1.53
CA LYS A 45 -3.75 -18.57 -2.63
C LYS A 45 -4.08 -17.18 -2.11
N PRO A 46 -4.00 -16.12 -2.93
CA PRO A 46 -4.53 -14.82 -2.57
C PRO A 46 -6.01 -14.92 -2.15
N TYR A 47 -6.38 -14.15 -1.14
CA TYR A 47 -7.76 -14.04 -0.67
C TYR A 47 -8.03 -12.60 -0.26
N GLU A 48 -9.31 -12.24 -0.20
CA GLU A 48 -9.74 -10.87 0.07
C GLU A 48 -10.65 -10.83 1.29
N CYS A 49 -10.58 -9.71 2.01
CA CYS A 49 -11.62 -9.37 2.96
C CYS A 49 -12.88 -8.90 2.22
N PRO A 50 -14.08 -9.12 2.78
CA PRO A 50 -15.29 -8.53 2.21
C PRO A 50 -15.15 -7.01 2.09
N ALA A 51 -15.59 -6.46 0.96
CA ALA A 51 -15.52 -5.03 0.70
C ALA A 51 -16.17 -4.21 1.82
N GLY A 52 -15.45 -3.21 2.34
CA GLY A 52 -15.88 -2.37 3.45
C GLY A 52 -15.75 -2.99 4.85
N ASP A 53 -15.31 -4.25 4.96
CA ASP A 53 -15.10 -4.89 6.26
C ASP A 53 -13.73 -4.54 6.85
N TRP A 54 -13.62 -3.32 7.40
CA TRP A 54 -12.39 -2.86 8.04
C TRP A 54 -11.94 -3.75 9.21
N LYS A 55 -12.87 -4.46 9.88
CA LYS A 55 -12.53 -5.39 10.98
C LYS A 55 -11.80 -6.62 10.47
N CYS A 56 -12.26 -7.17 9.35
CA CYS A 56 -11.55 -8.27 8.66
C CYS A 56 -10.13 -7.81 8.33
N ILE A 57 -9.97 -6.66 7.69
CA ILE A 57 -8.67 -6.11 7.30
C ILE A 57 -7.76 -5.92 8.52
N ALA A 58 -8.26 -5.32 9.60
CA ALA A 58 -7.47 -5.12 10.83
C ALA A 58 -7.04 -6.44 11.48
N GLN A 59 -7.92 -7.45 11.50
CA GLN A 59 -7.60 -8.78 12.01
C GLN A 59 -6.55 -9.51 11.16
N GLU A 60 -6.66 -9.42 9.83
CA GLU A 60 -5.70 -10.02 8.91
C GLU A 60 -4.32 -9.36 9.04
N LEU A 61 -4.27 -8.02 9.10
CA LEU A 61 -3.02 -7.27 9.36
C LEU A 61 -2.36 -7.70 10.67
N TYR A 62 -3.13 -7.80 11.73
CA TYR A 62 -2.61 -8.21 13.04
C TYR A 62 -2.06 -9.64 13.05
N LYS A 63 -2.75 -10.55 12.35
CA LYS A 63 -2.47 -11.99 12.41
C LYS A 63 -1.45 -12.44 11.38
N TYR A 64 -1.47 -11.87 10.19
CA TYR A 64 -0.71 -12.37 9.05
C TYR A 64 0.18 -11.32 8.38
N GLY A 65 0.04 -10.04 8.74
CA GLY A 65 0.88 -8.97 8.24
C GLY A 65 0.27 -8.16 7.10
N PRO A 66 1.09 -7.44 6.34
CA PRO A 66 0.65 -6.46 5.36
C PRO A 66 -0.31 -6.98 4.30
N MET A 67 -1.22 -6.11 3.85
CA MET A 67 -2.17 -6.40 2.77
C MET A 67 -2.00 -5.42 1.62
N ALA A 68 -2.17 -5.89 0.39
CA ALA A 68 -2.29 -5.03 -0.78
C ALA A 68 -3.70 -4.46 -0.86
N VAL A 69 -3.83 -3.19 -1.19
CA VAL A 69 -5.11 -2.51 -1.38
C VAL A 69 -5.14 -1.76 -2.70
N THR A 70 -6.28 -1.81 -3.39
CA THR A 70 -6.59 -0.95 -4.53
C THR A 70 -7.68 0.01 -4.10
N PHE A 71 -7.49 1.29 -4.35
CA PHE A 71 -8.41 2.34 -3.92
C PHE A 71 -8.47 3.50 -4.90
N GLY A 72 -9.48 4.33 -4.75
CA GLY A 72 -9.67 5.51 -5.58
C GLY A 72 -11.13 5.85 -5.84
N PRO A 73 -11.36 6.89 -6.65
CA PRO A 73 -10.33 7.67 -7.34
C PRO A 73 -9.49 8.51 -6.38
N VAL A 74 -8.16 8.48 -6.54
CA VAL A 74 -7.28 9.42 -5.84
C VAL A 74 -7.47 10.82 -6.41
N CYS A 75 -7.36 11.84 -5.56
CA CYS A 75 -7.43 13.23 -5.99
C CYS A 75 -6.03 13.84 -6.17
N ASP A 76 -5.96 14.97 -6.86
CA ASP A 76 -4.70 15.64 -7.17
C ASP A 76 -3.92 16.08 -5.91
N ASP A 77 -4.61 16.45 -4.83
CA ASP A 77 -4.00 16.80 -3.54
C ASP A 77 -3.34 15.62 -2.83
N PHE A 78 -3.78 14.37 -3.12
CA PHE A 78 -3.19 13.17 -2.56
C PHE A 78 -1.70 13.03 -2.88
N TYR A 79 -1.27 13.49 -4.07
CA TYR A 79 0.15 13.46 -4.47
C TYR A 79 1.04 14.32 -3.57
N GLY A 80 0.48 15.42 -3.06
CA GLY A 80 1.19 16.36 -2.19
C GLY A 80 1.10 16.07 -0.69
N HIS A 81 0.36 15.03 -0.29
CA HIS A 81 0.14 14.72 1.13
C HIS A 81 1.45 14.40 1.86
N LYS A 82 1.67 15.06 3.01
CA LYS A 82 2.90 14.91 3.81
C LYS A 82 2.65 14.46 5.23
N HIS A 83 1.66 15.02 5.90
CA HIS A 83 1.46 14.85 7.34
C HIS A 83 0.00 14.68 7.71
N GLY A 84 -0.26 14.08 8.87
CA GLY A 84 -1.60 13.84 9.38
C GLY A 84 -2.29 12.63 8.75
N VAL A 85 -3.58 12.51 8.97
CA VAL A 85 -4.44 11.53 8.32
C VAL A 85 -5.04 12.15 7.07
N TYR A 86 -4.81 11.53 5.91
CA TYR A 86 -5.42 11.99 4.67
C TYR A 86 -6.93 11.73 4.70
N GLU A 87 -7.69 12.78 4.44
CA GLU A 87 -9.13 12.75 4.18
C GLU A 87 -9.36 13.37 2.80
N GLN A 88 -10.12 12.70 1.95
CA GLN A 88 -10.40 13.19 0.60
C GLN A 88 -11.22 14.49 0.63
N PRO A 89 -10.75 15.58 0.02
CA PRO A 89 -11.52 16.81 -0.06
C PRO A 89 -12.76 16.62 -0.94
N LYS A 90 -13.88 17.26 -0.56
CA LYS A 90 -15.15 17.16 -1.30
C LYS A 90 -15.05 17.63 -2.75
N ASP A 91 -14.19 18.61 -2.99
CA ASP A 91 -13.97 19.25 -4.30
C ASP A 91 -12.69 18.74 -4.98
N GLY A 92 -12.10 17.65 -4.48
CA GLY A 92 -10.88 17.06 -5.04
C GLY A 92 -11.11 16.58 -6.47
N LYS A 93 -10.16 16.87 -7.34
CA LYS A 93 -10.20 16.44 -8.73
C LYS A 93 -9.79 14.98 -8.85
N PRO A 94 -10.68 14.06 -9.25
CA PRO A 94 -10.35 12.65 -9.36
C PRO A 94 -9.39 12.41 -10.53
N LEU A 95 -8.37 11.58 -10.29
CA LEU A 95 -7.35 11.25 -11.29
C LEU A 95 -7.37 9.78 -11.71
N GLY A 96 -7.53 8.85 -10.77
CA GLY A 96 -7.54 7.44 -11.11
C GLY A 96 -7.41 6.52 -9.90
N LEU A 97 -7.30 5.23 -10.17
CA LEU A 97 -7.08 4.22 -9.13
C LEU A 97 -5.60 4.16 -8.74
N HIS A 98 -5.36 3.73 -7.53
CA HIS A 98 -4.02 3.54 -7.00
C HIS A 98 -3.93 2.25 -6.20
N ALA A 99 -2.78 1.60 -6.23
CA ALA A 99 -2.51 0.39 -5.48
C ALA A 99 -1.33 0.60 -4.53
N THR A 100 -1.50 0.22 -3.28
CA THR A 100 -0.48 0.35 -2.24
C THR A 100 -0.51 -0.83 -1.28
N LYS A 101 0.23 -0.72 -0.20
CA LYS A 101 0.28 -1.70 0.87
C LYS A 101 -0.10 -1.05 2.19
N ILE A 102 -1.12 -1.57 2.88
CA ILE A 102 -1.41 -1.22 4.27
C ILE A 102 -0.65 -2.15 5.22
N ILE A 103 -0.13 -1.57 6.30
CA ILE A 103 0.74 -2.25 7.26
C ILE A 103 0.24 -2.16 8.70
N GLY A 104 -0.80 -1.38 8.95
CA GLY A 104 -1.36 -1.19 10.28
C GLY A 104 -2.52 -0.22 10.30
N TRP A 105 -2.99 0.08 11.48
CA TRP A 105 -4.07 1.05 11.73
C TRP A 105 -3.88 1.76 13.06
N GLY A 106 -4.63 2.82 13.28
CA GLY A 106 -4.69 3.56 14.54
C GLY A 106 -5.92 4.46 14.59
N PHE A 107 -5.95 5.26 15.63
CA PHE A 107 -7.01 6.25 15.84
C PHE A 107 -6.38 7.61 16.09
N GLU A 108 -6.81 8.63 15.37
CA GLU A 108 -6.33 10.00 15.56
C GLU A 108 -7.09 10.64 16.72
N GLY A 109 -6.34 11.20 17.68
CA GLY A 109 -6.94 11.83 18.87
C GLY A 109 -7.40 10.81 19.93
N ASP A 110 -6.72 9.67 20.01
CA ASP A 110 -6.87 8.78 21.17
C ASP A 110 -6.62 9.56 22.45
N ASP A 111 -7.67 9.69 23.25
CA ASP A 111 -7.56 10.18 24.61
C ASP A 111 -7.10 9.00 25.48
N GLU A 112 -5.84 9.02 25.87
CA GLU A 112 -5.23 7.99 26.72
C GLU A 112 -5.97 7.82 28.04
N GLU A 113 -6.69 8.87 28.52
CA GLU A 113 -7.40 8.87 29.78
C GLU A 113 -8.81 8.28 29.67
N THR A 114 -9.49 8.45 28.54
CA THR A 114 -10.87 7.98 28.33
C THR A 114 -10.98 6.73 27.49
N GLY A 115 -9.93 6.36 26.77
CA GLY A 115 -9.92 5.24 25.81
C GLY A 115 -10.94 5.40 24.68
N LYS A 116 -11.44 6.62 24.46
CA LYS A 116 -12.32 6.93 23.34
C LYS A 116 -11.46 7.24 22.14
N GLY A 117 -11.40 6.28 21.23
CA GLY A 117 -10.70 6.42 19.96
C GLY A 117 -11.24 7.58 19.14
N GLY A 118 -10.32 8.34 18.55
CA GLY A 118 -10.64 9.34 17.56
C GLY A 118 -11.03 8.71 16.20
N LYS A 119 -10.77 9.43 15.13
CA LYS A 119 -11.03 8.92 13.77
C LYS A 119 -10.09 7.77 13.44
N PRO A 120 -10.58 6.62 12.97
CA PRO A 120 -9.75 5.50 12.59
C PRO A 120 -9.00 5.80 11.29
N TYR A 121 -7.77 5.31 11.19
CA TYR A 121 -6.95 5.43 9.99
C TYR A 121 -6.14 4.17 9.72
N TRP A 122 -5.77 3.99 8.46
CA TRP A 122 -4.80 3.02 8.01
C TRP A 122 -3.40 3.62 7.92
N ILE A 123 -2.39 2.83 8.26
CA ILE A 123 -0.99 3.14 7.97
C ILE A 123 -0.64 2.44 6.67
N MET A 124 -0.22 3.20 5.67
CA MET A 124 0.10 2.66 4.36
C MET A 124 1.55 2.95 3.96
N ILE A 125 2.11 2.07 3.15
CA ILE A 125 3.36 2.30 2.44
C ILE A 125 3.03 2.53 0.98
N ASN A 126 3.42 3.72 0.50
CA ASN A 126 3.33 4.11 -0.89
C ASN A 126 4.69 3.88 -1.59
N SER A 127 4.67 3.72 -2.90
CA SER A 127 5.90 3.63 -3.70
C SER A 127 6.51 4.99 -4.07
N TRP A 128 5.92 6.10 -3.62
CA TRP A 128 6.39 7.46 -3.90
C TRP A 128 7.24 7.98 -2.76
N GLN A 129 8.53 8.18 -3.02
CA GLN A 129 9.51 8.57 -1.99
C GLN A 129 9.17 9.89 -1.30
N ASN A 130 8.62 10.85 -2.04
CA ASN A 130 8.27 12.19 -1.53
C ASN A 130 6.83 12.29 -1.00
N TRP A 131 6.14 11.19 -0.78
CA TRP A 131 4.81 11.13 -0.22
C TRP A 131 4.85 10.75 1.28
N GLY A 132 4.00 11.40 2.10
CA GLY A 132 4.00 11.16 3.53
C GLY A 132 5.38 11.39 4.18
N ASP A 133 5.72 10.54 5.13
CA ASP A 133 7.06 10.47 5.73
C ASP A 133 7.86 9.35 5.04
N HIS A 134 8.67 9.74 4.04
CA HIS A 134 9.47 8.80 3.24
C HIS A 134 8.68 7.62 2.64
N GLY A 135 7.50 7.91 2.11
CA GLY A 135 6.60 6.92 1.51
C GLY A 135 5.63 6.26 2.49
N VAL A 136 5.70 6.57 3.78
CA VAL A 136 4.76 6.09 4.80
C VAL A 136 3.78 7.20 5.14
N GLY A 137 2.48 6.89 5.17
CA GLY A 137 1.46 7.87 5.53
C GLY A 137 0.23 7.23 6.14
N ARG A 138 -0.73 8.07 6.46
CA ARG A 138 -2.00 7.68 7.07
C ARG A 138 -3.14 8.11 6.18
N ILE A 139 -4.15 7.25 6.07
CA ILE A 139 -5.38 7.52 5.32
C ILE A 139 -6.58 7.14 6.17
N GLY A 140 -7.61 7.99 6.20
CA GLY A 140 -8.82 7.72 6.97
C GLY A 140 -9.51 6.42 6.53
N VAL A 141 -10.08 5.69 7.48
CA VAL A 141 -10.95 4.55 7.17
C VAL A 141 -12.17 5.05 6.40
N GLY A 142 -12.49 4.38 5.29
CA GLY A 142 -13.58 4.77 4.38
C GLY A 142 -13.17 5.73 3.26
N GLU A 143 -11.98 6.32 3.35
CA GLU A 143 -11.52 7.26 2.34
C GLU A 143 -11.20 6.55 1.01
N MET A 144 -11.64 7.14 -0.09
CA MET A 144 -11.40 6.64 -1.45
C MET A 144 -11.67 5.14 -1.62
N SER A 145 -12.63 4.59 -0.86
CA SER A 145 -12.99 3.16 -0.87
C SER A 145 -11.80 2.22 -0.63
N ILE A 146 -10.85 2.60 0.25
CA ILE A 146 -9.61 1.83 0.50
C ILE A 146 -9.87 0.41 1.01
N GLU A 147 -11.03 0.16 1.63
CA GLU A 147 -11.47 -1.17 2.05
C GLU A 147 -12.21 -1.94 0.95
N GLY A 148 -12.30 -1.39 -0.26
CA GLY A 148 -13.03 -2.02 -1.38
C GLY A 148 -12.37 -3.29 -1.89
N GLU A 149 -11.05 -3.25 -2.01
CA GLU A 149 -10.23 -4.38 -2.46
C GLU A 149 -8.99 -4.50 -1.57
N ALA A 150 -9.04 -5.39 -0.58
CA ALA A 150 -7.93 -5.67 0.31
C ALA A 150 -7.53 -7.13 0.22
N THR A 151 -6.39 -7.40 -0.41
CA THR A 151 -5.88 -8.73 -0.74
C THR A 151 -4.72 -9.12 0.16
N ALA A 152 -4.74 -10.34 0.66
CA ALA A 152 -3.69 -10.95 1.47
C ALA A 152 -3.24 -12.30 0.94
N VAL A 153 -2.07 -12.74 1.41
CA VAL A 153 -1.55 -14.10 1.29
C VAL A 153 -0.95 -14.51 2.63
N LYS A 154 -1.08 -15.78 3.00
CA LYS A 154 -0.38 -16.33 4.18
C LYS A 154 1.02 -16.75 3.77
N MET A 155 2.00 -16.30 4.53
CA MET A 155 3.42 -16.62 4.35
C MET A 155 3.83 -17.84 5.19
#